data_51bbbe6de61632d3583731d5f043436e
#
_entry.id   51bbbe6de61632d3583731d5f043436e
#
_cell.length_a   1.000
_cell.length_b   1.000
_cell.length_c   1.000
_cell.angle_alpha   90.00
_cell.angle_beta   90.00
_cell.angle_gamma   90.00
#
_symmetry.space_group_name_H-M   'P 1'
#
loop_
_entity.id
_entity.type
_entity.pdbx_description
1 polymer ?
#
loop_
_entity_poly.entity_id
_entity_poly.type
_entity_poly.pdbx_seq_one_letter_code
_entity_poly.pdbx_strand_id
1 'polypeptide(L)'
;MITRLKMRLGSEQGFTLIELLVVIIILGILLAIAVPSYLSFKDRANKSAAQANVRAVLPDVESYNADNVAGAPAASDPDNATSNADNGYEGMTASELKTSYDQAFPAAVWIVSSVDVAGAVAPVGAGITAAGVPTATNYCIISQNGSWYAWKHGPGGQILVGQVLANVCTAAP
;
A
#
# COMPACT_ATOMS: atom_id res chain seq x y z
N MET A 1 34.97 -12.95 -67.65
CA MET A 1 33.85 -13.71 -67.08
C MET A 1 33.23 -12.82 -65.97
N ILE A 2 32.22 -12.04 -66.33
CA ILE A 2 31.62 -11.07 -65.39
C ILE A 2 30.28 -11.68 -64.99
N THR A 3 30.22 -12.20 -63.79
CA THR A 3 29.00 -12.79 -63.22
C THR A 3 28.06 -11.65 -62.82
N ARG A 4 26.94 -11.50 -63.55
CA ARG A 4 25.87 -10.56 -63.22
C ARG A 4 25.20 -10.99 -61.92
N LEU A 5 25.51 -10.28 -60.85
CA LEU A 5 24.76 -10.35 -59.60
C LEU A 5 23.38 -9.72 -59.84
N LYS A 6 22.37 -10.56 -60.10
CA LYS A 6 20.97 -10.10 -60.10
C LYS A 6 20.59 -9.82 -58.64
N MET A 7 20.66 -8.55 -58.26
CA MET A 7 19.94 -8.07 -57.09
C MET A 7 18.46 -8.34 -57.32
N ARG A 8 17.88 -9.29 -56.58
CA ARG A 8 16.45 -9.39 -56.40
C ARG A 8 16.05 -8.23 -55.52
N LEU A 9 15.65 -7.11 -56.14
CA LEU A 9 14.82 -6.12 -55.50
C LEU A 9 13.49 -6.81 -55.22
N GLY A 10 13.35 -7.35 -53.99
CA GLY A 10 12.05 -7.76 -53.51
C GLY A 10 11.13 -6.56 -53.58
N SER A 11 9.98 -6.70 -54.19
CA SER A 11 8.97 -5.66 -54.22
C SER A 11 8.61 -5.30 -52.75
N GLU A 12 9.17 -4.21 -52.28
CA GLU A 12 8.70 -3.58 -51.04
C GLU A 12 7.30 -3.03 -51.34
N GLN A 13 6.31 -3.85 -51.03
CA GLN A 13 4.93 -3.39 -51.05
C GLN A 13 4.76 -2.42 -49.91
N GLY A 14 4.89 -1.13 -50.19
CA GLY A 14 4.63 -0.06 -49.24
C GLY A 14 3.15 -0.05 -48.84
N PHE A 15 2.88 0.26 -47.59
CA PHE A 15 1.51 0.45 -47.09
C PHE A 15 0.84 1.65 -47.79
N THR A 16 -0.42 1.51 -48.08
CA THR A 16 -1.23 2.62 -48.61
C THR A 16 -1.62 3.57 -47.47
N LEU A 17 -1.77 4.86 -47.80
CA LEU A 17 -2.19 5.87 -46.84
C LEU A 17 -3.56 5.57 -46.23
N ILE A 18 -4.46 5.00 -47.01
CA ILE A 18 -5.79 4.63 -46.56
C ILE A 18 -5.76 3.43 -45.56
N GLU A 19 -4.86 2.51 -45.75
CA GLU A 19 -4.68 1.34 -44.87
C GLU A 19 -4.21 1.77 -43.47
N LEU A 20 -3.28 2.69 -43.38
CA LEU A 20 -2.87 3.31 -42.12
C LEU A 20 -4.00 4.13 -41.49
N LEU A 21 -4.75 4.89 -42.28
CA LEU A 21 -5.85 5.71 -41.80
C LEU A 21 -6.96 4.85 -41.17
N VAL A 22 -7.34 3.75 -41.83
CA VAL A 22 -8.36 2.84 -41.29
C VAL A 22 -7.91 2.19 -39.96
N VAL A 23 -6.65 1.80 -39.87
CA VAL A 23 -6.10 1.21 -38.64
C VAL A 23 -6.16 2.18 -37.46
N ILE A 24 -5.77 3.45 -37.65
CA ILE A 24 -5.81 4.43 -36.54
C ILE A 24 -7.24 4.78 -36.13
N ILE A 25 -8.19 4.79 -37.07
CA ILE A 25 -9.62 5.00 -36.74
C ILE A 25 -10.13 3.85 -35.87
N ILE A 26 -9.86 2.60 -36.26
CA ILE A 26 -10.30 1.42 -35.50
C ILE A 26 -9.65 1.43 -34.12
N LEU A 27 -8.34 1.68 -34.03
CA LEU A 27 -7.63 1.78 -32.74
C LEU A 27 -8.21 2.91 -31.88
N GLY A 28 -8.52 4.06 -32.46
CA GLY A 28 -9.13 5.18 -31.75
C GLY A 28 -10.48 4.82 -31.12
N ILE A 29 -11.34 4.13 -31.85
CA ILE A 29 -12.64 3.67 -31.35
C ILE A 29 -12.47 2.64 -30.21
N LEU A 30 -11.55 1.68 -30.37
CA LEU A 30 -11.27 0.68 -29.33
C LEU A 30 -10.72 1.32 -28.08
N LEU A 31 -9.79 2.25 -28.17
CA LEU A 31 -9.22 2.97 -27.04
C LEU A 31 -10.26 3.84 -26.34
N ALA A 32 -11.18 4.47 -27.06
CA ALA A 32 -12.22 5.31 -26.47
C ALA A 32 -13.11 4.52 -25.48
N ILE A 33 -13.32 3.22 -25.71
CA ILE A 33 -14.08 2.34 -24.82
C ILE A 33 -13.17 1.68 -23.77
N ALA A 34 -11.96 1.28 -24.15
CA ALA A 34 -11.07 0.52 -23.29
C ALA A 34 -10.49 1.38 -22.13
N VAL A 35 -10.12 2.63 -22.39
CA VAL A 35 -9.47 3.49 -21.38
C VAL A 35 -10.38 3.76 -20.17
N PRO A 36 -11.64 4.21 -20.32
CA PRO A 36 -12.52 4.43 -19.16
C PRO A 36 -12.76 3.16 -18.36
N SER A 37 -12.96 2.04 -19.03
CA SER A 37 -13.17 0.73 -18.38
C SER A 37 -11.94 0.30 -17.58
N TYR A 38 -10.74 0.48 -18.13
CA TYR A 38 -9.48 0.16 -17.46
C TYR A 38 -9.27 1.01 -16.20
N LEU A 39 -9.54 2.31 -16.26
CA LEU A 39 -9.41 3.21 -15.11
C LEU A 39 -10.34 2.81 -13.97
N SER A 40 -11.61 2.50 -14.27
CA SER A 40 -12.57 2.05 -13.27
C SER A 40 -12.15 0.71 -12.62
N PHE A 41 -11.60 -0.20 -13.40
CA PHE A 41 -11.08 -1.47 -12.89
C PHE A 41 -9.86 -1.27 -11.99
N LYS A 42 -8.93 -0.41 -12.42
CA LYS A 42 -7.73 -0.05 -11.64
C LYS A 42 -8.11 0.55 -10.28
N ASP A 43 -9.10 1.43 -10.24
CA ASP A 43 -9.56 2.03 -8.99
C ASP A 43 -10.11 0.99 -8.01
N ARG A 44 -10.93 0.06 -8.49
CA ARG A 44 -11.44 -1.05 -7.67
C ARG A 44 -10.31 -1.95 -7.15
N ALA A 45 -9.33 -2.25 -8.00
CA ALA A 45 -8.17 -3.04 -7.63
C ALA A 45 -7.35 -2.35 -6.54
N ASN A 46 -7.06 -1.05 -6.68
CA ASN A 46 -6.33 -0.26 -5.69
C ASN A 46 -7.06 -0.23 -4.34
N LYS A 47 -8.38 -0.01 -4.36
CA LYS A 47 -9.20 -0.06 -3.14
C LYS A 47 -9.11 -1.41 -2.43
N SER A 48 -9.25 -2.49 -3.19
CA SER A 48 -9.16 -3.85 -2.65
C SER A 48 -7.76 -4.17 -2.10
N ALA A 49 -6.72 -3.74 -2.82
CA ALA A 49 -5.33 -3.93 -2.40
C ALA A 49 -5.02 -3.18 -1.10
N ALA A 50 -5.47 -1.94 -0.96
CA ALA A 50 -5.29 -1.19 0.29
C ALA A 50 -5.94 -1.90 1.49
N GLN A 51 -7.17 -2.43 1.32
CA GLN A 51 -7.83 -3.22 2.36
C GLN A 51 -7.11 -4.53 2.66
N ALA A 52 -6.61 -5.22 1.64
CA ALA A 52 -5.88 -6.48 1.81
C ALA A 52 -4.59 -6.25 2.60
N ASN A 53 -3.86 -5.18 2.34
CA ASN A 53 -2.65 -4.83 3.06
C ASN A 53 -2.91 -4.63 4.56
N VAL A 54 -4.00 -3.90 4.92
CA VAL A 54 -4.36 -3.74 6.34
C VAL A 54 -4.69 -5.09 6.98
N ARG A 55 -5.42 -5.97 6.27
CA ARG A 55 -5.74 -7.29 6.81
C ARG A 55 -4.52 -8.19 6.97
N ALA A 56 -3.56 -8.07 6.07
CA ALA A 56 -2.35 -8.90 6.09
C ALA A 56 -1.51 -8.67 7.35
N VAL A 57 -1.48 -7.45 7.86
CA VAL A 57 -0.66 -7.09 9.03
C VAL A 57 -1.35 -7.30 10.38
N LEU A 58 -2.64 -7.59 10.40
CA LEU A 58 -3.38 -7.79 11.67
C LEU A 58 -2.83 -8.94 12.52
N PRO A 59 -2.44 -10.10 11.96
CA PRO A 59 -1.85 -11.17 12.77
C PRO A 59 -0.56 -10.72 13.48
N ASP A 60 0.28 -9.93 12.81
CA ASP A 60 1.55 -9.45 13.37
C ASP A 60 1.29 -8.46 14.51
N VAL A 61 0.30 -7.58 14.32
CA VAL A 61 -0.14 -6.61 15.32
C VAL A 61 -0.68 -7.31 16.58
N GLU A 62 -1.46 -8.36 16.40
CA GLU A 62 -2.00 -9.13 17.54
C GLU A 62 -0.90 -9.99 18.20
N SER A 63 0.08 -10.48 17.45
CA SER A 63 1.24 -11.18 18.00
C SER A 63 2.08 -10.23 18.84
N TYR A 64 2.35 -9.01 18.33
CA TYR A 64 3.03 -7.98 19.10
C TYR A 64 2.31 -7.70 20.44
N ASN A 65 1.01 -7.50 20.40
CA ASN A 65 0.20 -7.26 21.60
C ASN A 65 0.27 -8.43 22.62
N ALA A 66 0.37 -9.65 22.14
CA ALA A 66 0.46 -10.83 23.00
C ALA A 66 1.85 -10.96 23.65
N ASP A 67 2.89 -10.53 22.96
CA ASP A 67 4.28 -10.62 23.42
C ASP A 67 4.68 -9.42 24.30
N ASN A 68 4.09 -8.25 24.06
CA ASN A 68 4.37 -7.01 24.78
C ASN A 68 3.60 -6.98 26.12
N VAL A 69 4.22 -7.54 27.15
CA VAL A 69 3.63 -7.65 28.50
C VAL A 69 4.43 -6.80 29.49
N ALA A 70 3.75 -5.91 30.20
CA ALA A 70 4.38 -5.07 31.21
C ALA A 70 5.20 -5.88 32.24
N GLY A 71 6.46 -5.50 32.42
CA GLY A 71 7.38 -6.19 33.32
C GLY A 71 8.09 -7.41 32.70
N ALA A 72 7.93 -7.66 31.39
CA ALA A 72 8.73 -8.65 30.69
C ALA A 72 10.23 -8.26 30.74
N PRO A 73 11.17 -9.23 30.75
CA PRO A 73 12.59 -8.92 30.60
C PRO A 73 12.86 -8.22 29.26
N ALA A 74 13.74 -7.23 29.22
CA ALA A 74 14.10 -6.49 28.00
C ALA A 74 14.48 -7.39 26.80
N ALA A 75 14.93 -8.62 27.04
CA ALA A 75 15.22 -9.61 26.02
C ALA A 75 13.96 -10.26 25.41
N SER A 76 12.80 -10.11 26.05
CA SER A 76 11.50 -10.64 25.60
C SER A 76 10.54 -9.52 25.19
N ASP A 77 10.98 -8.28 25.32
CA ASP A 77 10.22 -7.10 24.96
C ASP A 77 10.38 -6.84 23.45
N PRO A 78 9.29 -6.86 22.67
CA PRO A 78 9.35 -6.75 21.22
C PRO A 78 9.99 -5.45 20.71
N ASP A 79 9.81 -4.34 21.41
CA ASP A 79 10.36 -3.04 21.03
C ASP A 79 11.75 -2.77 21.62
N ASN A 80 12.26 -3.71 22.44
CA ASN A 80 13.55 -3.62 23.13
C ASN A 80 13.74 -2.27 23.88
N ALA A 81 12.65 -1.69 24.35
CA ALA A 81 12.68 -0.47 25.15
C ALA A 81 13.35 -0.74 26.49
N THR A 82 14.12 0.22 26.95
CA THR A 82 14.83 0.13 28.25
C THR A 82 13.88 0.25 29.46
N SER A 83 12.63 0.63 29.22
CA SER A 83 11.58 0.69 30.23
C SER A 83 10.53 -0.38 29.95
N ASN A 84 10.56 -1.49 30.67
CA ASN A 84 9.52 -2.52 30.63
C ASN A 84 8.18 -2.02 31.22
N ALA A 85 7.79 -0.79 30.91
CA ALA A 85 6.58 -0.14 31.37
C ALA A 85 5.44 -0.27 30.34
N ASP A 86 5.81 -0.62 29.10
CA ASP A 86 4.90 -0.71 27.98
C ASP A 86 4.11 -2.02 28.03
N ASN A 87 2.90 -2.01 27.51
CA ASN A 87 2.09 -3.20 27.37
C ASN A 87 1.13 -3.07 26.18
N GLY A 88 0.61 -4.20 25.71
CA GLY A 88 -0.34 -4.22 24.61
C GLY A 88 0.27 -3.71 23.30
N TYR A 89 -0.28 -2.65 22.73
CA TYR A 89 0.21 -2.09 21.46
C TYR A 89 1.17 -0.90 21.65
N GLU A 90 1.54 -0.55 22.89
CA GLU A 90 2.52 0.52 23.15
C GLU A 90 3.87 0.18 22.52
N GLY A 91 4.59 1.20 22.01
CA GLY A 91 5.88 1.01 21.34
C GLY A 91 5.82 0.40 19.93
N MET A 92 4.67 -0.13 19.52
CA MET A 92 4.54 -0.80 18.22
C MET A 92 4.85 0.14 17.05
N THR A 93 5.78 -0.28 16.20
CA THR A 93 6.14 0.42 14.97
C THR A 93 6.09 -0.52 13.76
N ALA A 94 5.94 0.04 12.56
CA ALA A 94 5.99 -0.74 11.32
C ALA A 94 7.38 -1.39 11.12
N SER A 95 8.44 -0.73 11.60
CA SER A 95 9.81 -1.25 11.56
C SER A 95 9.97 -2.49 12.44
N GLU A 96 9.41 -2.44 13.64
CA GLU A 96 9.47 -3.55 14.58
C GLU A 96 8.69 -4.76 14.07
N LEU A 97 7.47 -4.56 13.62
CA LEU A 97 6.67 -5.64 13.05
C LEU A 97 7.38 -6.31 11.87
N LYS A 98 8.01 -5.51 11.01
CA LYS A 98 8.78 -6.03 9.86
C LYS A 98 10.01 -6.83 10.29
N THR A 99 10.69 -6.42 11.35
CA THR A 99 11.95 -7.04 11.77
C THR A 99 11.71 -8.30 12.57
N SER A 100 10.74 -8.27 13.48
CA SER A 100 10.55 -9.29 14.50
C SER A 100 9.43 -10.27 14.18
N TYR A 101 8.42 -9.87 13.39
CA TYR A 101 7.24 -10.70 13.12
C TYR A 101 7.12 -11.14 11.65
N ASP A 102 7.12 -10.23 10.70
CA ASP A 102 7.00 -10.58 9.29
C ASP A 102 7.93 -9.76 8.39
N GLN A 103 8.99 -10.38 7.86
CA GLN A 103 9.90 -9.76 6.90
C GLN A 103 9.21 -9.37 5.58
N ALA A 104 8.05 -9.96 5.28
CA ALA A 104 7.23 -9.62 4.11
C ALA A 104 6.22 -8.49 4.40
N PHE A 105 6.36 -7.79 5.54
CA PHE A 105 5.48 -6.68 5.91
C PHE A 105 5.33 -5.68 4.75
N PRO A 106 4.09 -5.34 4.34
CA PRO A 106 3.88 -4.52 3.15
C PRO A 106 4.44 -3.10 3.32
N ALA A 107 5.29 -2.67 2.39
CA ALA A 107 5.87 -1.32 2.40
C ALA A 107 4.84 -0.18 2.28
N ALA A 108 3.61 -0.51 1.88
CA ALA A 108 2.49 0.43 1.75
C ALA A 108 1.65 0.54 3.03
N VAL A 109 2.11 -0.02 4.15
CA VAL A 109 1.43 0.02 5.45
C VAL A 109 2.25 0.84 6.43
N TRP A 110 1.58 1.70 7.15
CA TRP A 110 2.14 2.52 8.23
C TRP A 110 1.36 2.27 9.51
N ILE A 111 2.08 2.25 10.60
CA ILE A 111 1.51 2.30 11.94
C ILE A 111 1.72 3.72 12.45
N VAL A 112 0.67 4.33 12.94
CA VAL A 112 0.75 5.68 13.48
C VAL A 112 1.35 5.58 14.88
N SER A 113 2.63 5.86 14.99
CA SER A 113 3.34 5.95 16.26
C SER A 113 4.04 7.31 16.37
N SER A 114 4.38 7.73 17.59
CA SER A 114 5.16 8.93 17.83
C SER A 114 6.57 8.84 17.25
N VAL A 115 7.06 7.63 17.02
CA VAL A 115 8.41 7.34 16.51
C VAL A 115 8.41 7.25 14.99
N ASP A 116 7.42 6.62 14.37
CA ASP A 116 7.32 6.49 12.91
C ASP A 116 7.05 7.82 12.18
N VAL A 117 6.50 8.81 12.88
CA VAL A 117 6.34 10.18 12.34
C VAL A 117 7.69 10.84 12.04
N ALA A 118 8.79 10.38 12.65
CA ALA A 118 10.13 10.92 12.43
C ALA A 118 10.95 10.22 11.33
N GLY A 119 10.58 9.01 10.90
CA GLY A 119 11.40 8.19 9.99
C GLY A 119 10.69 7.62 8.76
N ALA A 120 9.43 7.26 8.85
CA ALA A 120 8.62 6.87 7.72
C ALA A 120 7.68 8.02 7.37
N VAL A 121 7.78 8.55 6.16
CA VAL A 121 6.88 9.60 5.67
C VAL A 121 5.46 9.04 5.63
N ALA A 122 4.73 9.21 6.73
CA ALA A 122 3.29 9.02 6.69
C ALA A 122 2.73 9.86 5.53
N PRO A 123 1.74 9.37 4.79
CA PRO A 123 1.24 10.09 3.62
C PRO A 123 0.91 11.52 4.01
N VAL A 124 1.56 12.47 3.35
CA VAL A 124 1.44 13.91 3.62
C VAL A 124 -0.02 14.31 3.53
N GLY A 125 -0.60 14.83 4.61
CA GLY A 125 -2.00 15.25 4.66
C GLY A 125 -2.90 14.40 5.56
N ALA A 126 -2.38 13.34 6.18
CA ALA A 126 -3.10 12.68 7.25
C ALA A 126 -3.18 13.64 8.43
N GLY A 127 -4.37 14.06 8.80
CA GLY A 127 -4.63 14.71 10.07
C GLY A 127 -4.48 13.68 11.20
N ILE A 128 -3.26 13.15 11.34
CA ILE A 128 -2.92 12.15 12.35
C ILE A 128 -2.89 12.92 13.67
N THR A 129 -3.88 12.66 14.49
CA THR A 129 -3.94 13.22 15.85
C THR A 129 -3.23 12.26 16.82
N ALA A 130 -2.86 12.77 17.98
CA ALA A 130 -2.30 11.96 19.06
C ALA A 130 -3.17 10.74 19.44
N ALA A 131 -4.45 10.74 19.09
CA ALA A 131 -5.37 9.62 19.28
C ALA A 131 -5.05 8.37 18.43
N GLY A 132 -4.22 8.50 17.39
CA GLY A 132 -3.79 7.38 16.54
C GLY A 132 -2.50 6.70 17.00
N VAL A 133 -1.81 7.27 18.00
CA VAL A 133 -0.58 6.68 18.55
C VAL A 133 -0.94 5.38 19.27
N PRO A 134 -0.20 4.28 19.06
CA PRO A 134 -0.42 3.04 19.78
C PRO A 134 -0.37 3.25 21.29
N THR A 135 -1.33 2.66 21.97
CA THR A 135 -1.47 2.62 23.44
C THR A 135 -1.65 1.18 23.86
N ALA A 136 -1.67 0.90 25.16
CA ALA A 136 -1.91 -0.45 25.65
C ALA A 136 -3.15 -1.15 25.03
N THR A 137 -4.16 -0.39 24.62
CA THR A 137 -5.45 -0.93 24.16
C THR A 137 -5.83 -0.53 22.75
N ASN A 138 -5.03 0.31 22.09
CA ASN A 138 -5.42 0.88 20.80
C ASN A 138 -4.26 1.12 19.86
N TYR A 139 -4.52 1.10 18.56
CA TYR A 139 -3.57 1.37 17.48
C TYR A 139 -4.27 1.98 16.27
N CYS A 140 -3.50 2.53 15.35
CA CYS A 140 -3.99 2.89 14.03
C CYS A 140 -3.05 2.40 12.93
N ILE A 141 -3.60 1.62 12.02
CA ILE A 141 -2.92 1.13 10.83
C ILE A 141 -3.48 1.85 9.62
N ILE A 142 -2.61 2.30 8.74
CA ILE A 142 -2.98 2.94 7.46
C ILE A 142 -2.26 2.22 6.34
N SER A 143 -2.96 1.96 5.25
CA SER A 143 -2.38 1.48 3.98
C SER A 143 -2.78 2.38 2.84
N GLN A 144 -1.86 2.61 1.90
CA GLN A 144 -2.12 3.35 0.67
C GLN A 144 -1.86 2.47 -0.55
N ASN A 145 -2.77 2.54 -1.53
CA ASN A 145 -2.54 1.97 -2.85
C ASN A 145 -3.14 2.90 -3.92
N GLY A 146 -2.27 3.50 -4.74
CA GLY A 146 -2.67 4.57 -5.66
C GLY A 146 -3.29 5.75 -4.93
N SER A 147 -4.52 6.12 -5.31
CA SER A 147 -5.31 7.18 -4.67
C SER A 147 -6.19 6.71 -3.50
N TRP A 148 -6.14 5.43 -3.17
CA TRP A 148 -6.98 4.84 -2.14
C TRP A 148 -6.20 4.58 -0.85
N TYR A 149 -6.84 4.90 0.26
CA TYR A 149 -6.38 4.61 1.61
C TYR A 149 -7.33 3.64 2.28
N ALA A 150 -6.77 2.71 3.04
CA ALA A 150 -7.52 1.88 3.97
C ALA A 150 -6.93 2.08 5.36
N TRP A 151 -7.75 2.12 6.38
CA TRP A 151 -7.28 2.27 7.76
C TRP A 151 -8.13 1.49 8.74
N LYS A 152 -7.52 1.12 9.86
CA LYS A 152 -8.18 0.46 10.96
C LYS A 152 -7.71 1.10 12.26
N HIS A 153 -8.67 1.42 13.11
CA HIS A 153 -8.43 1.99 14.43
C HIS A 153 -8.83 0.98 15.51
N GLY A 154 -7.85 0.52 16.28
CA GLY A 154 -8.01 -0.42 17.36
C GLY A 154 -8.43 -1.85 16.96
N PRO A 155 -8.40 -2.78 17.92
CA PRO A 155 -8.70 -4.20 17.69
C PRO A 155 -10.17 -4.42 17.28
N GLY A 156 -11.12 -3.68 17.88
CA GLY A 156 -12.56 -3.77 17.58
C GLY A 156 -13.00 -2.98 16.34
N GLY A 157 -12.15 -2.11 15.79
CA GLY A 157 -12.51 -1.23 14.69
C GLY A 157 -12.71 -1.96 13.34
N GLN A 158 -13.58 -1.42 12.49
CA GLN A 158 -13.73 -1.89 11.11
C GLN A 158 -12.62 -1.29 10.22
N ILE A 159 -12.30 -1.98 9.11
CA ILE A 159 -11.43 -1.43 8.09
C ILE A 159 -12.23 -0.46 7.24
N LEU A 160 -11.91 0.81 7.34
CA LEU A 160 -12.50 1.88 6.56
C LEU A 160 -11.65 2.17 5.30
N VAL A 161 -12.28 2.76 4.27
CA VAL A 161 -11.61 3.04 2.99
C VAL A 161 -12.07 4.37 2.45
N GLY A 162 -11.14 5.16 1.94
CA GLY A 162 -11.41 6.47 1.34
C GLY A 162 -10.30 6.94 0.41
N GLN A 163 -10.54 8.03 -0.29
CA GLN A 163 -9.55 8.72 -1.13
C GLN A 163 -8.95 9.95 -0.46
N VAL A 164 -9.44 10.30 0.72
CA VAL A 164 -8.98 11.45 1.50
C VAL A 164 -8.61 10.98 2.89
N LEU A 165 -7.46 11.42 3.37
CA LEU A 165 -6.96 11.14 4.72
C LEU A 165 -7.51 12.08 5.79
N ALA A 166 -8.63 12.77 5.54
CA ALA A 166 -9.25 13.61 6.56
C ALA A 166 -9.82 12.72 7.68
N ASN A 167 -9.41 12.98 8.92
CA ASN A 167 -9.87 12.27 10.12
C ASN A 167 -9.55 10.77 10.20
N VAL A 168 -8.48 10.34 9.55
CA VAL A 168 -7.94 9.00 9.72
C VAL A 168 -7.37 8.90 11.14
N CYS A 169 -7.74 7.85 11.86
CA CYS A 169 -7.28 7.63 13.25
C CYS A 169 -7.77 8.68 14.28
N THR A 170 -8.75 9.49 13.98
CA THR A 170 -9.52 10.16 15.04
C THR A 170 -10.37 9.13 15.77
N ALA A 171 -10.65 9.40 17.05
CA ALA A 171 -11.32 8.46 17.96
C ALA A 171 -12.37 7.59 17.27
N ALA A 172 -12.41 6.31 17.67
CA ALA A 172 -13.43 5.37 17.21
C ALA A 172 -14.83 5.99 17.34
N PRO A 173 -15.72 5.72 16.37
CA PRO A 173 -17.11 6.11 16.51
C PRO A 173 -17.78 5.43 17.72
#